data_9d4585ec3663dadcfed08f3dff821417
#
_entry.id   9d4585ec3663dadcfed08f3dff821417
#
_cell.length_a   1.000
_cell.length_b   1.000
_cell.length_c   1.000
_cell.angle_alpha   90.00
_cell.angle_beta   90.00
_cell.angle_gamma   90.00
#
_symmetry.space_group_name_H-M   'P 1'
#
loop_
_entity.id
_entity.type
_entity.pdbx_description
1 polymer ?
#
loop_
_entity_poly.entity_id
_entity_poly.type
_entity_poly.pdbx_seq_one_letter_code
_entity_poly.pdbx_strand_id
1 'polypeptide(L)'
;INGDKNMTSEYKEKLQAYGVNLDSALNRFMDNEQFYERILSKFPMDENFILMERSLNENNISQAFRHAHTLKGLAATLDLTNISDILIPMTEKLRAGESEGIQDLFDQLKVQYKLICDLITEHKAR
;
A
#
# COMPACT_ATOMS: atom_id res chain seq x y z
N ILE A 1 16.13 -24.91 7.79
CA ILE A 1 15.91 -24.32 7.76
C ILE A 1 15.20 -23.69 7.66
N ASN A 2 15.14 -23.34 7.70
CA ASN A 2 14.58 -22.63 7.65
C ASN A 2 14.18 -21.83 7.19
N GLY A 3 14.05 -21.76 7.07
CA GLY A 3 13.71 -20.87 6.73
C GLY A 3 12.86 -20.30 6.34
N ASP A 4 12.27 -20.37 6.44
CA ASP A 4 11.51 -19.91 6.11
C ASP A 4 10.66 -19.72 6.15
N LYS A 5 10.43 -19.86 6.83
CA LYS A 5 10.01 -18.81 6.23
C LYS A 5 8.62 -18.41 6.05
N ASN A 6 7.67 -19.07 6.70
CA ASN A 6 6.32 -18.55 6.77
C ASN A 6 6.28 -17.36 7.71
N MET A 7 5.28 -16.50 7.52
CA MET A 7 5.08 -15.32 8.35
C MET A 7 4.71 -15.75 9.76
N THR A 8 5.27 -15.07 10.76
CA THR A 8 4.95 -15.37 12.14
C THR A 8 3.50 -14.97 12.46
N SER A 9 2.92 -15.62 13.48
CA SER A 9 1.57 -15.25 13.91
C SER A 9 1.49 -13.79 14.35
N GLU A 10 2.51 -13.33 15.05
CA GLU A 10 2.54 -11.95 15.53
C GLU A 10 2.51 -10.97 14.36
N TYR A 11 3.30 -11.22 13.32
CA TYR A 11 3.34 -10.36 12.16
C TYR A 11 2.00 -10.35 11.45
N LYS A 12 1.39 -11.53 11.28
CA LYS A 12 0.08 -11.63 10.65
C LYS A 12 -0.97 -10.83 11.42
N GLU A 13 -0.95 -10.93 12.75
CA GLU A 13 -1.90 -10.21 13.59
C GLU A 13 -1.74 -8.69 13.43
N LYS A 14 -0.50 -8.22 13.37
CA LYS A 14 -0.25 -6.80 13.22
C LYS A 14 -0.68 -6.29 11.84
N LEU A 15 -0.40 -7.08 10.80
CA LEU A 15 -0.86 -6.72 9.47
C LEU A 15 -2.37 -6.61 9.42
N GLN A 16 -3.08 -7.57 10.02
CA GLN A 16 -4.53 -7.54 10.06
C GLN A 16 -5.04 -6.34 10.85
N ALA A 17 -4.38 -6.02 11.96
CA ALA A 17 -4.76 -4.86 12.76
C ALA A 17 -4.61 -3.55 11.98
N TYR A 18 -3.69 -3.50 11.03
CA TYR A 18 -3.47 -2.33 10.19
C TYR A 18 -4.24 -2.41 8.88
N GLY A 19 -5.24 -3.28 8.80
CA GLY A 19 -6.17 -3.28 7.67
C GLY A 19 -5.78 -4.16 6.50
N VAL A 20 -4.82 -5.07 6.68
CA VAL A 20 -4.48 -6.01 5.61
C VAL A 20 -5.44 -7.19 5.67
N ASN A 21 -6.09 -7.48 4.56
CA ASN A 21 -6.98 -8.65 4.46
C ASN A 21 -6.14 -9.86 4.02
N LEU A 22 -5.53 -10.52 5.01
CA LEU A 22 -4.62 -11.62 4.73
C LEU A 22 -5.30 -12.82 4.10
N ASP A 23 -6.53 -13.13 4.51
CA ASP A 23 -7.24 -14.26 3.90
C ASP A 23 -7.42 -14.07 2.41
N SER A 24 -7.85 -12.90 2.01
CA SER A 24 -8.00 -12.57 0.60
C SER A 24 -6.67 -12.58 -0.13
N ALA A 25 -5.64 -11.99 0.50
CA ALA A 25 -4.31 -11.92 -0.10
C ALA A 25 -3.72 -13.30 -0.31
N LEU A 26 -3.76 -14.14 0.72
CA LEU A 26 -3.18 -15.48 0.60
C LEU A 26 -3.94 -16.33 -0.38
N ASN A 27 -5.27 -16.16 -0.46
CA ASN A 27 -6.06 -16.85 -1.47
C ASN A 27 -5.62 -16.43 -2.87
N ARG A 28 -5.40 -15.14 -3.09
CA ARG A 28 -4.93 -14.62 -4.38
C ARG A 28 -3.55 -15.16 -4.74
N PHE A 29 -2.71 -15.38 -3.74
CA PHE A 29 -1.35 -15.88 -3.92
C PHE A 29 -1.29 -17.41 -3.78
N MET A 30 -2.46 -18.10 -3.85
CA MET A 30 -2.57 -19.56 -3.83
C MET A 30 -1.93 -20.16 -2.57
N ASP A 31 -2.11 -19.48 -1.45
CA ASP A 31 -1.60 -19.85 -0.12
C ASP A 31 -0.07 -19.93 -0.04
N ASN A 32 0.60 -19.28 -0.98
CA ASN A 32 2.07 -19.22 -0.94
C ASN A 32 2.49 -18.02 -0.09
N GLU A 33 2.62 -18.23 1.22
CA GLU A 33 2.99 -17.15 2.14
C GLU A 33 4.35 -16.54 1.83
N GLN A 34 5.30 -17.38 1.43
CA GLN A 34 6.64 -16.88 1.14
C GLN A 34 6.65 -15.93 -0.05
N PHE A 35 5.88 -16.26 -1.06
CA PHE A 35 5.78 -15.40 -2.24
C PHE A 35 5.07 -14.09 -1.89
N TYR A 36 3.96 -14.19 -1.13
CA TYR A 36 3.26 -12.98 -0.69
C TYR A 36 4.17 -12.08 0.13
N GLU A 37 4.88 -12.65 1.10
CA GLU A 37 5.77 -11.86 1.95
C GLU A 37 6.89 -11.22 1.14
N ARG A 38 7.41 -11.93 0.13
CA ARG A 38 8.45 -11.37 -0.72
C ARG A 38 7.96 -10.13 -1.45
N ILE A 39 6.76 -10.19 -2.00
CA ILE A 39 6.20 -9.03 -2.71
C ILE A 39 5.85 -7.92 -1.71
N LEU A 40 5.23 -8.28 -0.58
CA LEU A 40 4.88 -7.31 0.46
C LEU A 40 6.13 -6.57 0.97
N SER A 41 7.23 -7.29 1.15
CA SER A 41 8.44 -6.71 1.70
C SER A 41 9.04 -5.64 0.78
N LYS A 42 8.67 -5.64 -0.49
CA LYS A 42 9.14 -4.63 -1.44
C LYS A 42 8.25 -3.38 -1.47
N PHE A 43 7.07 -3.44 -0.86
CA PHE A 43 6.13 -2.33 -0.92
C PHE A 43 6.74 -1.01 -0.41
N PRO A 44 7.47 -0.98 0.72
CA PRO A 44 8.07 0.29 1.17
C PRO A 44 9.12 0.86 0.22
N MET A 45 9.62 0.06 -0.71
CA MET A 45 10.63 0.51 -1.67
C MET A 45 10.03 1.02 -2.97
N ASP A 46 8.71 0.90 -3.13
CA ASP A 46 8.04 1.38 -4.33
C ASP A 46 8.04 2.91 -4.32
N GLU A 47 8.33 3.52 -5.47
CA GLU A 47 8.52 4.96 -5.55
C GLU A 47 7.23 5.74 -5.82
N ASN A 48 6.13 5.04 -6.07
CA ASN A 48 4.92 5.74 -6.52
C ASN A 48 4.33 6.68 -5.48
N PHE A 49 4.47 6.35 -4.19
CA PHE A 49 3.97 7.24 -3.15
C PHE A 49 4.74 8.58 -3.17
N ILE A 50 6.05 8.51 -3.20
CA ILE A 50 6.89 9.73 -3.21
C ILE A 50 6.67 10.54 -4.48
N LEU A 51 6.58 9.85 -5.62
CA LEU A 51 6.36 10.54 -6.90
C LEU A 51 4.96 11.16 -6.96
N MET A 52 3.96 10.51 -6.36
CA MET A 52 2.63 11.09 -6.27
C MET A 52 2.65 12.36 -5.41
N GLU A 53 3.32 12.30 -4.26
CA GLU A 53 3.43 13.47 -3.38
C GLU A 53 4.10 14.64 -4.11
N ARG A 54 5.19 14.36 -4.82
CA ARG A 54 5.87 15.39 -5.60
C ARG A 54 4.95 15.99 -6.66
N SER A 55 4.23 15.13 -7.37
CA SER A 55 3.31 15.58 -8.41
C SER A 55 2.21 16.48 -7.85
N LEU A 56 1.68 16.12 -6.68
CA LEU A 56 0.67 16.93 -6.02
C LEU A 56 1.24 18.28 -5.60
N ASN A 57 2.46 18.31 -5.07
CA ASN A 57 3.10 19.56 -4.66
C ASN A 57 3.38 20.48 -5.86
N GLU A 58 3.56 19.90 -7.03
CA GLU A 58 3.80 20.65 -8.27
C GLU A 58 2.51 20.94 -9.01
N ASN A 59 1.36 20.60 -8.45
CA ASN A 59 0.06 20.74 -9.08
C ASN A 59 -0.04 20.02 -10.42
N ASN A 60 0.72 18.95 -10.57
CA ASN A 60 0.69 18.13 -11.77
C ASN A 60 -0.30 16.99 -11.57
N ILE A 61 -1.58 17.28 -11.84
CA ILE A 61 -2.68 16.35 -11.58
C ILE A 61 -2.55 15.09 -12.43
N SER A 62 -2.15 15.22 -13.68
CA SER A 62 -2.08 14.06 -14.57
C SER A 62 -0.99 13.09 -14.12
N GLN A 63 0.17 13.59 -13.66
CA GLN A 63 1.21 12.72 -13.13
C GLN A 63 0.78 12.12 -11.79
N ALA A 64 0.14 12.92 -10.93
CA ALA A 64 -0.37 12.41 -9.65
C ALA A 64 -1.34 11.26 -9.89
N PHE A 65 -2.19 11.39 -10.90
CA PHE A 65 -3.13 10.31 -11.25
C PHE A 65 -2.37 9.02 -11.60
N ARG A 66 -1.34 9.13 -12.42
CA ARG A 66 -0.61 7.94 -12.88
C ARG A 66 0.03 7.21 -11.71
N HIS A 67 0.64 7.93 -10.78
CA HIS A 67 1.27 7.31 -9.62
C HIS A 67 0.24 6.75 -8.65
N ALA A 68 -0.87 7.46 -8.46
CA ALA A 68 -1.95 6.98 -7.60
C ALA A 68 -2.57 5.71 -8.18
N HIS A 69 -2.77 5.67 -9.48
CA HIS A 69 -3.35 4.51 -10.15
C HIS A 69 -2.45 3.27 -9.98
N THR A 70 -1.15 3.45 -10.17
CA THR A 70 -0.19 2.34 -10.00
C THR A 70 -0.16 1.85 -8.56
N LEU A 71 -0.12 2.79 -7.61
CA LEU A 71 -0.08 2.43 -6.20
C LEU A 71 -1.37 1.74 -5.77
N LYS A 72 -2.52 2.18 -6.30
CA LYS A 72 -3.81 1.55 -6.03
C LYS A 72 -3.80 0.09 -6.46
N GLY A 73 -3.27 -0.18 -7.67
CA GLY A 73 -3.18 -1.56 -8.16
C GLY A 73 -2.31 -2.43 -7.27
N LEU A 74 -1.18 -1.89 -6.84
CA LEU A 74 -0.28 -2.65 -5.97
C LEU A 74 -0.91 -2.92 -4.61
N ALA A 75 -1.54 -1.90 -4.01
CA ALA A 75 -2.21 -2.06 -2.72
C ALA A 75 -3.35 -3.07 -2.81
N ALA A 76 -4.11 -3.06 -3.92
CA ALA A 76 -5.19 -4.02 -4.12
C ALA A 76 -4.65 -5.44 -4.26
N THR A 77 -3.55 -5.61 -4.98
CA THR A 77 -2.94 -6.92 -5.15
C THR A 77 -2.48 -7.51 -3.80
N LEU A 78 -1.98 -6.66 -2.93
CA LEU A 78 -1.49 -7.08 -1.61
C LEU A 78 -2.57 -7.03 -0.53
N ASP A 79 -3.79 -6.61 -0.88
CA ASP A 79 -4.92 -6.47 0.03
C ASP A 79 -4.63 -5.54 1.21
N LEU A 80 -3.93 -4.44 0.93
CA LEU A 80 -3.68 -3.38 1.91
C LEU A 80 -4.91 -2.48 1.94
N THR A 81 -5.96 -2.95 2.61
CA THR A 81 -7.30 -2.39 2.50
C THR A 81 -7.39 -0.93 2.95
N ASN A 82 -6.72 -0.59 4.06
CA ASN A 82 -6.75 0.79 4.55
C ASN A 82 -6.12 1.77 3.56
N ILE A 83 -5.18 1.29 2.76
CA ILE A 83 -4.55 2.11 1.74
C ILE A 83 -5.41 2.17 0.48
N SER A 84 -5.88 1.01 0.00
CA SER A 84 -6.66 0.97 -1.22
C SER A 84 -7.99 1.69 -1.08
N ASP A 85 -8.61 1.66 0.11
CA ASP A 85 -9.89 2.33 0.34
C ASP A 85 -9.76 3.85 0.19
N ILE A 86 -8.60 4.40 0.49
CA ILE A 86 -8.35 5.83 0.29
C ILE A 86 -8.00 6.12 -1.17
N LEU A 87 -7.19 5.25 -1.76
CA LEU A 87 -6.73 5.46 -3.14
C LEU A 87 -7.84 5.34 -4.17
N ILE A 88 -8.87 4.53 -3.91
CA ILE A 88 -9.97 4.38 -4.87
C ILE A 88 -10.65 5.73 -5.14
N PRO A 89 -11.20 6.44 -4.15
CA PRO A 89 -11.82 7.74 -4.43
C PRO A 89 -10.81 8.79 -4.86
N MET A 90 -9.59 8.74 -4.32
CA MET A 90 -8.56 9.70 -4.67
C MET A 90 -8.18 9.60 -6.15
N THR A 91 -8.01 8.37 -6.62
CA THR A 91 -7.66 8.14 -8.03
C THR A 91 -8.76 8.62 -8.96
N GLU A 92 -10.03 8.40 -8.59
CA GLU A 92 -11.15 8.87 -9.41
C GLU A 92 -11.19 10.39 -9.50
N LYS A 93 -10.95 11.08 -8.38
CA LYS A 93 -10.89 12.54 -8.42
C LYS A 93 -9.75 13.03 -9.31
N LEU A 94 -8.59 12.43 -9.19
CA LEU A 94 -7.44 12.80 -10.00
C LEU A 94 -7.69 12.51 -11.48
N ARG A 95 -8.37 11.40 -11.79
CA ARG A 95 -8.73 11.07 -13.18
C ARG A 95 -9.61 12.15 -13.78
N ALA A 96 -10.52 12.69 -12.99
CA ALA A 96 -11.43 13.74 -13.44
C ALA A 96 -10.76 15.12 -13.48
N GLY A 97 -9.50 15.22 -13.07
CA GLY A 97 -8.80 16.50 -13.03
C GLY A 97 -9.19 17.36 -11.84
N GLU A 98 -9.81 16.78 -10.82
CA GLU A 98 -10.26 17.52 -9.65
C GLU A 98 -9.13 17.61 -8.62
N SER A 99 -9.00 18.78 -7.99
CA SER A 99 -8.03 18.94 -6.91
C SER A 99 -8.71 19.11 -5.55
N GLU A 100 -10.01 19.38 -5.53
CA GLU A 100 -10.73 19.59 -4.29
C GLU A 100 -10.81 18.31 -3.47
N GLY A 101 -10.42 18.39 -2.19
CA GLY A 101 -10.46 17.24 -1.30
C GLY A 101 -9.28 16.30 -1.41
N ILE A 102 -8.41 16.51 -2.40
CA ILE A 102 -7.26 15.63 -2.61
C ILE A 102 -6.28 15.70 -1.45
N GLN A 103 -6.04 16.92 -0.93
CA GLN A 103 -5.09 17.07 0.17
C GLN A 103 -5.55 16.29 1.42
N ASP A 104 -6.85 16.35 1.73
CA ASP A 104 -7.38 15.61 2.88
C ASP A 104 -7.20 14.11 2.70
N LEU A 105 -7.49 13.60 1.50
CA LEU A 105 -7.31 12.19 1.20
C LEU A 105 -5.85 11.80 1.26
N PHE A 106 -4.98 12.65 0.74
CA PHE A 106 -3.56 12.37 0.77
C PHE A 106 -3.02 12.35 2.19
N ASP A 107 -3.49 13.26 3.05
CA ASP A 107 -3.06 13.25 4.45
C ASP A 107 -3.46 11.97 5.15
N GLN A 108 -4.68 11.47 4.89
CA GLN A 108 -5.13 10.19 5.43
C GLN A 108 -4.28 9.04 4.89
N LEU A 109 -4.01 9.07 3.60
CA LEU A 109 -3.19 8.05 2.95
C LEU A 109 -1.80 8.00 3.57
N LYS A 110 -1.22 9.15 3.82
CA LYS A 110 0.14 9.25 4.35
C LYS A 110 0.25 8.56 5.72
N VAL A 111 -0.77 8.72 6.56
CA VAL A 111 -0.81 8.05 7.87
C VAL A 111 -0.82 6.54 7.70
N GLN A 112 -1.74 6.03 6.88
CA GLN A 112 -1.87 4.59 6.69
C GLN A 112 -0.66 4.00 5.99
N TYR A 113 -0.12 4.72 5.02
CA TYR A 113 1.06 4.28 4.30
C TYR A 113 2.26 4.14 5.25
N LYS A 114 2.46 5.14 6.11
CA LYS A 114 3.57 5.10 7.07
C LYS A 114 3.42 3.94 8.05
N LEU A 115 2.22 3.70 8.56
CA LEU A 115 1.98 2.60 9.49
C LEU A 115 2.37 1.26 8.87
N ILE A 116 1.92 1.01 7.66
CA ILE A 116 2.20 -0.25 6.97
C ILE A 116 3.69 -0.36 6.63
N CYS A 117 4.28 0.69 6.10
CA CYS A 117 5.68 0.65 5.71
C CYS A 117 6.59 0.46 6.91
N ASP A 118 6.28 1.13 8.03
CA ASP A 118 7.07 0.95 9.25
C ASP A 118 6.98 -0.47 9.77
N LEU A 119 5.78 -1.05 9.76
CA LEU A 119 5.59 -2.43 10.21
C LEU A 119 6.40 -3.40 9.35
N ILE A 120 6.31 -3.25 8.04
CA ILE A 120 7.03 -4.12 7.10
C ILE A 120 8.53 -3.98 7.29
N THR A 121 9.00 -2.74 7.42
CA THR A 121 10.43 -2.45 7.53
C THR A 121 10.97 -3.01 8.84
N GLU A 122 10.25 -2.86 9.94
CA GLU A 122 10.65 -3.41 11.22
C GLU A 122 10.73 -4.93 11.19
N HIS A 123 9.78 -5.56 10.53
CA HIS A 123 9.78 -7.01 10.41
C HIS A 123 11.00 -7.49 9.63
N LYS A 124 11.34 -6.80 8.54
CA LYS A 124 12.49 -7.16 7.71
C LYS A 124 13.81 -7.03 8.47
N ALA A 125 13.87 -6.12 9.44
CA ALA A 125 15.11 -5.85 10.18
C ALA A 125 15.40 -6.92 11.24
N ARG A 126 14.46 -7.82 11.52
CA ARG A 126 14.61 -8.85 12.56
C ARG A 126 15.35 -10.09 12.07
#